data_2a6d6b76a363c094919a429e9c2ab527
#
_entry.id   2a6d6b76a363c094919a429e9c2ab527
#
_cell.length_a   1.000
_cell.length_b   1.000
_cell.length_c   1.000
_cell.angle_alpha   90.00
_cell.angle_beta   90.00
_cell.angle_gamma   90.00
#
_symmetry.space_group_name_H-M   'P 1'
#
loop_
_entity.id
_entity.type
_entity.pdbx_description
1 polymer ?
#
loop_
_entity_poly.entity_id
_entity_poly.type
_entity_poly.pdbx_seq_one_letter_code
_entity_poly.pdbx_strand_id
1 'polypeptide(L)'
;FFEGPPSANGLPGIHHVIARTIKDLFCRYKTLKGFQVNRKAGWDTHGLPVELGVEKEMGITKEDIGSKISIKDYNTACRTNVMKYKGKWEDITKEMGYWVDLNNPYLTYDNKYIESVWWLLAQMHQKKLLYKGHTIQPFSPKAGTGLSTHELNQPGCYRNVKDTSAVAQFKLIRNTDSEFLFKKTANDVYFLAWTTTPWTLHSNTALAVGEKINYLLIETVNRYTGKLISVLIAKDLASKYFPPKNATLQFKDFETGKNSLPFKIILEVTGDKFKNIRYE
;
A
#
# COMPACT_ATOMS: atom_id res chain seq x y z
N PHE A 1 -14.20 -25.48 -18.09
CA PHE A 1 -13.23 -24.40 -18.03
C PHE A 1 -13.89 -23.07 -18.33
N PHE A 2 -13.69 -22.09 -17.47
CA PHE A 2 -14.09 -20.71 -17.69
C PHE A 2 -12.84 -19.87 -17.92
N GLU A 3 -12.83 -19.08 -18.99
CA GLU A 3 -11.74 -18.15 -19.24
C GLU A 3 -11.65 -17.15 -18.08
N GLY A 4 -10.43 -16.88 -17.58
CA GLY A 4 -10.18 -15.72 -16.75
C GLY A 4 -10.29 -14.47 -17.62
N PRO A 5 -11.39 -13.70 -17.48
CA PRO A 5 -11.78 -12.77 -18.52
C PRO A 5 -10.85 -11.56 -18.59
N PRO A 6 -10.43 -11.14 -19.80
CA PRO A 6 -9.81 -9.84 -19.98
C PRO A 6 -10.87 -8.73 -20.01
N SER A 7 -10.46 -7.50 -19.70
CA SER A 7 -11.24 -6.32 -20.01
C SER A 7 -10.98 -5.90 -21.46
N ALA A 8 -12.04 -5.66 -22.25
CA ALA A 8 -11.91 -5.28 -23.66
C ALA A 8 -11.82 -3.75 -23.88
N ASN A 9 -11.43 -3.00 -22.86
CA ASN A 9 -11.20 -1.54 -22.94
C ASN A 9 -9.80 -1.16 -23.47
N GLY A 10 -8.93 -2.14 -23.70
CA GLY A 10 -7.60 -1.99 -24.28
C GLY A 10 -7.30 -3.04 -25.33
N LEU A 11 -6.26 -2.80 -26.15
CA LEU A 11 -5.80 -3.76 -27.15
C LEU A 11 -5.09 -4.95 -26.48
N PRO A 12 -5.20 -6.18 -27.04
CA PRO A 12 -4.46 -7.32 -26.57
C PRO A 12 -2.94 -7.14 -26.74
N GLY A 13 -2.16 -7.50 -25.73
CA GLY A 13 -0.70 -7.51 -25.75
C GLY A 13 -0.13 -8.92 -25.74
N ILE A 14 1.17 -9.06 -26.00
CA ILE A 14 1.86 -10.35 -26.06
C ILE A 14 1.72 -11.19 -24.79
N HIS A 15 1.69 -10.57 -23.62
CA HIS A 15 1.49 -11.25 -22.34
C HIS A 15 0.12 -11.93 -22.25
N HIS A 16 -0.91 -11.35 -22.87
CA HIS A 16 -2.23 -11.98 -22.96
C HIS A 16 -2.19 -13.21 -23.86
N VAL A 17 -1.47 -13.15 -25.00
CA VAL A 17 -1.31 -14.29 -25.91
C VAL A 17 -0.62 -15.45 -25.17
N ILE A 18 0.48 -15.19 -24.49
CA ILE A 18 1.23 -16.21 -23.73
C ILE A 18 0.33 -16.87 -22.67
N ALA A 19 -0.35 -16.10 -21.85
CA ALA A 19 -1.23 -16.63 -20.81
C ALA A 19 -2.36 -17.49 -21.38
N ARG A 20 -2.96 -17.06 -22.49
CA ARG A 20 -4.07 -17.77 -23.16
C ARG A 20 -3.60 -19.04 -23.87
N THR A 21 -2.39 -19.03 -24.45
CA THR A 21 -1.77 -20.23 -25.03
C THR A 21 -1.56 -21.31 -23.95
N ILE A 22 -1.09 -20.94 -22.77
CA ILE A 22 -0.91 -21.90 -21.67
C ILE A 22 -2.26 -22.49 -21.24
N LYS A 23 -3.31 -21.69 -21.12
CA LYS A 23 -4.66 -22.15 -20.77
C LYS A 23 -5.18 -23.14 -21.84
N ASP A 24 -5.04 -22.80 -23.11
CA ASP A 24 -5.47 -23.65 -24.22
C ASP A 24 -4.70 -24.98 -24.25
N LEU A 25 -3.40 -24.95 -23.99
CA LEU A 25 -2.56 -26.16 -23.90
C LEU A 25 -3.12 -27.15 -22.86
N PHE A 26 -3.46 -26.69 -21.66
CA PHE A 26 -4.04 -27.56 -20.63
C PHE A 26 -5.41 -28.11 -21.05
N CYS A 27 -6.26 -27.29 -21.63
CA CYS A 27 -7.56 -27.72 -22.12
C CYS A 27 -7.44 -28.76 -23.24
N ARG A 28 -6.56 -28.53 -24.21
CA ARG A 28 -6.26 -29.48 -25.29
C ARG A 28 -5.70 -30.79 -24.75
N TYR A 29 -4.72 -30.71 -23.88
CA TYR A 29 -4.13 -31.90 -23.25
C TYR A 29 -5.19 -32.75 -22.55
N LYS A 30 -6.08 -32.15 -21.80
CA LYS A 30 -7.17 -32.87 -21.13
C LYS A 30 -8.16 -33.47 -22.12
N THR A 31 -8.50 -32.77 -23.20
CA THR A 31 -9.33 -33.30 -24.28
C THR A 31 -8.69 -34.51 -24.94
N LEU A 32 -7.39 -34.44 -25.26
CA LEU A 32 -6.64 -35.57 -25.84
C LEU A 32 -6.53 -36.78 -24.90
N LYS A 33 -6.66 -36.53 -23.59
CA LYS A 33 -6.72 -37.61 -22.58
C LYS A 33 -8.13 -38.22 -22.44
N GLY A 34 -9.09 -37.83 -23.26
CA GLY A 34 -10.45 -38.38 -23.24
C GLY A 34 -11.43 -37.63 -22.31
N PHE A 35 -11.02 -36.49 -21.73
CA PHE A 35 -11.96 -35.68 -20.93
C PHE A 35 -12.79 -34.75 -21.79
N GLN A 36 -14.06 -34.62 -21.48
CA GLN A 36 -14.89 -33.54 -21.99
C GLN A 36 -14.51 -32.21 -21.31
N VAL A 37 -14.01 -31.27 -22.11
CA VAL A 37 -13.63 -29.94 -21.58
C VAL A 37 -14.52 -28.88 -22.23
N ASN A 38 -15.57 -28.46 -21.53
CA ASN A 38 -16.38 -27.32 -21.92
C ASN A 38 -15.59 -26.03 -21.66
N ARG A 39 -15.46 -25.16 -22.68
CA ARG A 39 -14.60 -23.97 -22.63
C ARG A 39 -15.44 -22.75 -22.92
N LYS A 40 -15.70 -21.95 -21.89
CA LYS A 40 -16.54 -20.76 -21.97
C LYS A 40 -15.68 -19.50 -21.92
N ALA A 41 -15.81 -18.62 -22.89
CA ALA A 41 -15.22 -17.29 -22.87
C ALA A 41 -15.90 -16.40 -21.83
N GLY A 42 -15.23 -15.33 -21.42
CA GLY A 42 -15.76 -14.34 -20.51
C GLY A 42 -15.13 -12.97 -20.71
N TRP A 43 -15.84 -11.93 -20.28
CA TRP A 43 -15.39 -10.54 -20.30
C TRP A 43 -15.52 -9.90 -18.94
N ASP A 44 -14.40 -9.37 -18.42
CA ASP A 44 -14.40 -8.53 -17.24
C ASP A 44 -14.84 -7.12 -17.63
N THR A 45 -15.89 -6.65 -17.01
CA THR A 45 -16.56 -5.41 -17.42
C THR A 45 -16.63 -4.37 -16.30
N HIS A 46 -15.87 -4.57 -15.24
CA HIS A 46 -15.84 -3.69 -14.07
C HIS A 46 -14.44 -3.20 -13.77
N GLY A 47 -14.37 -2.23 -12.87
CA GLY A 47 -13.15 -1.81 -12.22
C GLY A 47 -12.62 -0.47 -12.66
N LEU A 48 -11.68 0.02 -11.88
CA LEU A 48 -11.05 1.34 -11.98
C LEU A 48 -10.48 1.67 -13.39
N PRO A 49 -9.87 0.73 -14.14
CA PRO A 49 -9.38 1.04 -15.48
C PRO A 49 -10.47 1.48 -16.47
N VAL A 50 -11.67 0.93 -16.34
CA VAL A 50 -12.83 1.31 -17.18
C VAL A 50 -13.32 2.69 -16.78
N GLU A 51 -13.50 2.92 -15.47
CA GLU A 51 -13.94 4.21 -14.93
C GLU A 51 -13.00 5.34 -15.33
N LEU A 52 -11.70 5.21 -15.06
CA LEU A 52 -10.69 6.22 -15.42
C LEU A 52 -10.61 6.46 -16.94
N GLY A 53 -10.82 5.41 -17.75
CA GLY A 53 -10.87 5.54 -19.20
C GLY A 53 -12.04 6.43 -19.66
N VAL A 54 -13.22 6.21 -19.09
CA VAL A 54 -14.44 6.96 -19.41
C VAL A 54 -14.34 8.39 -18.88
N GLU A 55 -13.89 8.61 -17.64
CA GLU A 55 -13.66 9.93 -17.06
C GLU A 55 -12.74 10.77 -17.94
N LYS A 56 -11.64 10.16 -18.41
CA LYS A 56 -10.69 10.83 -19.32
C LYS A 56 -11.31 11.14 -20.67
N GLU A 57 -12.07 10.20 -21.26
CA GLU A 57 -12.70 10.36 -22.60
C GLU A 57 -13.80 11.44 -22.56
N MET A 58 -14.52 11.54 -21.43
CA MET A 58 -15.60 12.52 -21.23
C MET A 58 -15.12 13.86 -20.66
N GLY A 59 -13.86 13.95 -20.20
CA GLY A 59 -13.32 15.16 -19.57
C GLY A 59 -13.95 15.48 -18.21
N ILE A 60 -14.39 14.47 -17.47
CA ILE A 60 -15.06 14.60 -16.18
C ILE A 60 -14.19 14.00 -15.05
N THR A 61 -14.55 14.33 -13.82
CA THR A 61 -14.01 13.73 -12.61
C THR A 61 -15.09 12.89 -11.91
N LYS A 62 -14.68 12.07 -10.96
CA LYS A 62 -15.60 11.25 -10.16
C LYS A 62 -16.66 12.09 -9.42
N GLU A 63 -16.31 13.31 -9.03
CA GLU A 63 -17.20 14.25 -8.34
C GLU A 63 -18.30 14.83 -9.26
N ASP A 64 -18.10 14.76 -10.56
CA ASP A 64 -19.07 15.22 -11.56
C ASP A 64 -20.22 14.23 -11.79
N ILE A 65 -20.04 12.97 -11.35
CA ILE A 65 -21.02 11.89 -11.51
C ILE A 65 -22.19 12.14 -10.54
N GLY A 66 -23.39 12.20 -11.10
CA GLY A 66 -24.62 12.56 -10.37
C GLY A 66 -24.90 14.06 -10.29
N SER A 67 -23.94 14.91 -10.71
CA SER A 67 -24.11 16.37 -10.76
C SER A 67 -24.09 16.91 -12.20
N LYS A 68 -22.97 16.75 -12.92
CA LYS A 68 -22.83 17.18 -14.32
C LYS A 68 -23.28 16.12 -15.31
N ILE A 69 -23.14 14.85 -14.96
CA ILE A 69 -23.59 13.71 -15.75
C ILE A 69 -24.48 12.82 -14.90
N SER A 70 -25.56 12.29 -15.47
CA SER A 70 -26.39 11.33 -14.74
C SER A 70 -25.65 10.01 -14.54
N ILE A 71 -25.94 9.31 -13.43
CA ILE A 71 -25.41 7.96 -13.15
C ILE A 71 -25.75 7.01 -14.31
N LYS A 72 -26.93 7.15 -14.90
CA LYS A 72 -27.39 6.34 -16.04
C LYS A 72 -26.49 6.53 -17.26
N ASP A 73 -26.20 7.78 -17.62
CA ASP A 73 -25.40 8.10 -18.79
C ASP A 73 -23.94 7.70 -18.59
N TYR A 74 -23.41 7.92 -17.40
CA TYR A 74 -22.09 7.43 -17.01
C TYR A 74 -21.98 5.91 -17.12
N ASN A 75 -22.92 5.17 -16.54
CA ASN A 75 -22.94 3.71 -16.65
C ASN A 75 -23.10 3.21 -18.09
N THR A 76 -23.85 3.92 -18.91
CA THR A 76 -23.99 3.62 -20.35
C THR A 76 -22.67 3.82 -21.08
N ALA A 77 -21.96 4.90 -20.79
CA ALA A 77 -20.62 5.16 -21.33
C ALA A 77 -19.62 4.09 -20.91
N CYS A 78 -19.62 3.66 -19.64
CA CYS A 78 -18.79 2.57 -19.14
C CYS A 78 -19.08 1.25 -19.85
N ARG A 79 -20.34 0.87 -20.03
CA ARG A 79 -20.75 -0.35 -20.76
C ARG A 79 -20.30 -0.33 -22.22
N THR A 80 -20.32 0.82 -22.86
CA THR A 80 -19.87 0.99 -24.24
C THR A 80 -18.33 0.91 -24.32
N ASN A 81 -17.66 1.63 -23.44
CA ASN A 81 -16.20 1.71 -23.45
C ASN A 81 -15.54 0.36 -23.15
N VAL A 82 -16.04 -0.40 -22.18
CA VAL A 82 -15.44 -1.68 -21.77
C VAL A 82 -15.43 -2.73 -22.86
N MET A 83 -16.32 -2.63 -23.83
CA MET A 83 -16.43 -3.56 -24.99
C MET A 83 -15.81 -3.00 -26.27
N LYS A 84 -15.16 -1.84 -26.21
CA LYS A 84 -14.62 -1.11 -27.39
C LYS A 84 -13.73 -1.94 -28.29
N TYR A 85 -12.90 -2.79 -27.72
CA TYR A 85 -11.94 -3.61 -28.48
C TYR A 85 -12.31 -5.11 -28.53
N LYS A 86 -13.54 -5.49 -28.16
CA LYS A 86 -14.01 -6.89 -28.17
C LYS A 86 -13.69 -7.60 -29.48
N GLY A 87 -13.98 -6.98 -30.65
CA GLY A 87 -13.69 -7.58 -31.96
C GLY A 87 -12.21 -7.91 -32.15
N LYS A 88 -11.29 -7.02 -31.73
CA LYS A 88 -9.85 -7.26 -31.81
C LYS A 88 -9.38 -8.43 -30.94
N TRP A 89 -10.00 -8.59 -29.78
CA TRP A 89 -9.75 -9.73 -28.91
C TRP A 89 -10.28 -11.03 -29.48
N GLU A 90 -11.43 -11.01 -30.14
CA GLU A 90 -12.01 -12.17 -30.82
C GLU A 90 -11.16 -12.56 -32.07
N ASP A 91 -10.69 -11.58 -32.84
CA ASP A 91 -9.82 -11.80 -33.98
C ASP A 91 -8.52 -12.51 -33.56
N ILE A 92 -7.80 -11.97 -32.57
CA ILE A 92 -6.56 -12.60 -32.11
C ILE A 92 -6.81 -13.98 -31.49
N THR A 93 -7.97 -14.18 -30.84
CA THR A 93 -8.35 -15.50 -30.29
C THR A 93 -8.46 -16.54 -31.38
N LYS A 94 -9.03 -16.17 -32.53
CA LYS A 94 -9.15 -17.04 -33.71
C LYS A 94 -7.80 -17.25 -34.36
N GLU A 95 -7.02 -16.19 -34.58
CA GLU A 95 -5.68 -16.24 -35.19
C GLU A 95 -4.71 -17.14 -34.45
N MET A 96 -4.70 -17.07 -33.12
CA MET A 96 -3.86 -17.94 -32.28
C MET A 96 -4.40 -19.37 -32.14
N GLY A 97 -5.57 -19.66 -32.72
CA GLY A 97 -6.20 -20.98 -32.68
C GLY A 97 -6.65 -21.41 -31.28
N TYR A 98 -7.01 -20.47 -30.42
CA TYR A 98 -7.46 -20.78 -29.06
C TYR A 98 -8.87 -21.40 -29.07
N TRP A 99 -8.99 -22.60 -28.54
CA TRP A 99 -10.26 -23.33 -28.51
C TRP A 99 -11.13 -22.87 -27.35
N VAL A 100 -11.86 -21.80 -27.52
CA VAL A 100 -12.81 -21.28 -26.54
C VAL A 100 -14.12 -20.90 -27.25
N ASP A 101 -15.26 -21.14 -26.59
CA ASP A 101 -16.54 -20.72 -27.10
C ASP A 101 -16.72 -19.20 -26.92
N LEU A 102 -16.65 -18.49 -28.04
CA LEU A 102 -16.86 -17.04 -28.13
C LEU A 102 -18.34 -16.68 -28.37
N ASN A 103 -19.22 -17.65 -28.74
CA ASN A 103 -20.61 -17.38 -29.07
C ASN A 103 -21.49 -17.23 -27.86
N ASN A 104 -21.11 -17.85 -26.75
CA ASN A 104 -21.84 -17.80 -25.49
C ASN A 104 -20.94 -17.41 -24.31
N PRO A 105 -20.28 -16.24 -24.35
CA PRO A 105 -19.44 -15.77 -23.27
C PRO A 105 -20.28 -15.36 -22.07
N TYR A 106 -19.68 -15.36 -20.88
CA TYR A 106 -20.26 -14.65 -19.74
C TYR A 106 -19.71 -13.23 -19.67
N LEU A 107 -20.56 -12.29 -19.29
CA LEU A 107 -20.18 -10.91 -19.04
C LEU A 107 -20.47 -10.58 -17.57
N THR A 108 -19.49 -10.00 -16.89
CA THR A 108 -19.61 -9.78 -15.45
C THR A 108 -20.66 -8.73 -15.09
N TYR A 109 -21.10 -7.87 -16.04
CA TYR A 109 -22.21 -6.93 -15.82
C TYR A 109 -23.61 -7.51 -16.11
N ASP A 110 -23.70 -8.75 -16.64
CA ASP A 110 -25.00 -9.36 -16.92
C ASP A 110 -25.74 -9.70 -15.62
N ASN A 111 -27.05 -9.45 -15.60
CA ASN A 111 -27.86 -9.71 -14.44
C ASN A 111 -27.76 -11.17 -13.96
N LYS A 112 -27.75 -12.14 -14.86
CA LYS A 112 -27.59 -13.56 -14.53
C LYS A 112 -26.28 -13.87 -13.81
N TYR A 113 -25.21 -13.19 -14.21
CA TYR A 113 -23.91 -13.32 -13.55
C TYR A 113 -23.96 -12.69 -12.16
N ILE A 114 -24.48 -11.46 -12.06
CA ILE A 114 -24.62 -10.73 -10.79
C ILE A 114 -25.50 -11.50 -9.80
N GLU A 115 -26.63 -12.02 -10.24
CA GLU A 115 -27.52 -12.84 -9.42
C GLU A 115 -26.83 -14.10 -8.87
N SER A 116 -26.01 -14.76 -9.72
CA SER A 116 -25.23 -15.93 -9.31
C SER A 116 -24.19 -15.58 -8.23
N VAL A 117 -23.50 -14.45 -8.39
CA VAL A 117 -22.54 -13.95 -7.39
C VAL A 117 -23.27 -13.59 -6.09
N TRP A 118 -24.40 -12.91 -6.15
CA TRP A 118 -25.19 -12.55 -4.96
C TRP A 118 -25.70 -13.78 -4.24
N TRP A 119 -26.14 -14.81 -4.98
CA TRP A 119 -26.54 -16.07 -4.37
C TRP A 119 -25.38 -16.72 -3.60
N LEU A 120 -24.18 -16.77 -4.18
CA LEU A 120 -22.98 -17.28 -3.50
C LEU A 120 -22.63 -16.46 -2.24
N LEU A 121 -22.68 -15.13 -2.32
CA LEU A 121 -22.46 -14.26 -1.17
C LEU A 121 -23.49 -14.47 -0.07
N ALA A 122 -24.77 -14.69 -0.44
CA ALA A 122 -25.81 -15.02 0.52
C ALA A 122 -25.54 -16.35 1.24
N GLN A 123 -25.07 -17.39 0.51
CA GLN A 123 -24.65 -18.66 1.13
C GLN A 123 -23.49 -18.48 2.11
N MET A 124 -22.48 -17.66 1.75
CA MET A 124 -21.35 -17.34 2.63
C MET A 124 -21.82 -16.60 3.89
N HIS A 125 -22.74 -15.64 3.73
CA HIS A 125 -23.29 -14.88 4.85
C HIS A 125 -24.05 -15.79 5.80
N GLN A 126 -24.92 -16.69 5.30
CA GLN A 126 -25.65 -17.67 6.10
C GLN A 126 -24.71 -18.58 6.90
N LYS A 127 -23.57 -18.95 6.31
CA LYS A 127 -22.52 -19.74 6.96
C LYS A 127 -21.63 -18.91 7.90
N LYS A 128 -21.89 -17.62 8.08
CA LYS A 128 -21.10 -16.67 8.89
C LYS A 128 -19.64 -16.52 8.42
N LEU A 129 -19.38 -16.82 7.15
CA LEU A 129 -18.07 -16.62 6.52
C LEU A 129 -17.89 -15.22 5.95
N LEU A 130 -18.99 -14.50 5.73
CA LEU A 130 -19.02 -13.10 5.31
C LEU A 130 -19.52 -12.24 6.47
N TYR A 131 -18.72 -11.27 6.88
CA TYR A 131 -19.01 -10.37 7.98
C TYR A 131 -18.50 -8.96 7.70
N LYS A 132 -19.07 -7.96 8.38
CA LYS A 132 -18.59 -6.57 8.31
C LYS A 132 -17.36 -6.41 9.23
N GLY A 133 -16.28 -5.95 8.68
CA GLY A 133 -15.02 -5.73 9.41
C GLY A 133 -14.30 -4.47 8.96
N HIS A 134 -13.20 -4.16 9.63
CA HIS A 134 -12.29 -3.06 9.26
C HIS A 134 -10.96 -3.64 8.78
N THR A 135 -10.40 -3.03 7.74
CA THR A 135 -9.07 -3.36 7.25
C THR A 135 -8.35 -2.08 6.84
N ILE A 136 -7.01 -2.15 6.79
CA ILE A 136 -6.19 -1.07 6.25
C ILE A 136 -6.01 -1.33 4.76
N GLN A 137 -6.27 -0.33 3.94
CA GLN A 137 -6.10 -0.38 2.49
C GLN A 137 -5.41 0.89 2.02
N PRO A 138 -4.41 0.80 1.12
CA PRO A 138 -3.85 1.96 0.43
C PRO A 138 -4.95 2.72 -0.31
N PHE A 139 -4.93 4.03 -0.22
CA PHE A 139 -5.91 4.91 -0.86
C PHE A 139 -5.21 5.86 -1.82
N SER A 140 -5.75 6.01 -3.03
CA SER A 140 -5.27 6.97 -4.01
C SER A 140 -6.17 8.22 -4.00
N PRO A 141 -5.68 9.37 -3.51
CA PRO A 141 -6.45 10.61 -3.58
C PRO A 141 -6.79 11.04 -5.02
N LYS A 142 -5.88 10.75 -5.97
CA LYS A 142 -6.07 11.07 -7.38
C LYS A 142 -7.18 10.25 -8.04
N ALA A 143 -7.30 8.97 -7.69
CA ALA A 143 -8.34 8.09 -8.20
C ALA A 143 -9.61 8.11 -7.32
N GLY A 144 -9.55 8.73 -6.13
CA GLY A 144 -10.66 8.80 -5.19
C GLY A 144 -11.11 7.44 -4.63
N THR A 145 -10.22 6.44 -4.59
CA THR A 145 -10.57 5.07 -4.20
C THR A 145 -9.42 4.33 -3.53
N GLY A 146 -9.76 3.27 -2.80
CA GLY A 146 -8.79 2.29 -2.30
C GLY A 146 -8.17 1.48 -3.43
N LEU A 147 -6.92 1.07 -3.25
CA LEU A 147 -6.17 0.28 -4.23
C LEU A 147 -6.06 -1.18 -3.77
N SER A 148 -6.27 -2.10 -4.69
CA SER A 148 -6.06 -3.53 -4.48
C SER A 148 -4.57 -3.91 -4.52
N THR A 149 -4.24 -5.07 -3.98
CA THR A 149 -2.89 -5.63 -4.06
C THR A 149 -2.42 -5.78 -5.52
N HIS A 150 -3.33 -6.13 -6.42
CA HIS A 150 -3.03 -6.27 -7.84
C HIS A 150 -2.61 -4.92 -8.46
N GLU A 151 -3.32 -3.85 -8.17
CA GLU A 151 -3.01 -2.49 -8.66
C GLU A 151 -1.67 -1.99 -8.13
N LEU A 152 -1.33 -2.33 -6.89
CA LEU A 152 -0.04 -1.97 -6.27
C LEU A 152 1.14 -2.80 -6.80
N ASN A 153 0.88 -3.90 -7.49
CA ASN A 153 1.91 -4.79 -8.02
C ASN A 153 2.15 -4.64 -9.53
N GLN A 154 1.56 -3.62 -10.16
CA GLN A 154 1.76 -3.35 -11.58
C GLN A 154 3.16 -2.78 -11.84
N PRO A 155 3.78 -3.09 -13.00
CA PRO A 155 5.05 -2.49 -13.39
C PRO A 155 4.99 -0.96 -13.38
N GLY A 156 5.95 -0.31 -12.71
CA GLY A 156 6.04 1.15 -12.63
C GLY A 156 5.13 1.81 -11.59
N CYS A 157 4.45 1.05 -10.73
CA CYS A 157 3.68 1.57 -9.60
C CYS A 157 4.56 2.31 -8.59
N TYR A 158 5.77 1.81 -8.37
CA TYR A 158 6.71 2.39 -7.42
C TYR A 158 7.74 3.25 -8.15
N ARG A 159 7.92 4.47 -7.68
CA ARG A 159 8.91 5.42 -8.20
C ARG A 159 9.62 6.10 -7.06
N ASN A 160 10.90 6.39 -7.24
CA ASN A 160 11.63 7.20 -6.29
C ASN A 160 11.15 8.65 -6.39
N VAL A 161 10.68 9.20 -5.29
CA VAL A 161 10.30 10.61 -5.17
C VAL A 161 11.12 11.27 -4.07
N LYS A 162 11.43 12.56 -4.25
CA LYS A 162 12.04 13.37 -3.20
C LYS A 162 10.94 13.90 -2.30
N ASP A 163 11.01 13.53 -1.03
CA ASP A 163 10.03 13.95 -0.04
C ASP A 163 10.71 14.43 1.24
N THR A 164 9.99 15.23 2.03
CA THR A 164 10.47 15.75 3.31
C THR A 164 10.16 14.75 4.41
N SER A 165 11.20 14.41 5.16
CA SER A 165 11.06 13.59 6.37
C SER A 165 11.46 14.37 7.62
N ALA A 166 10.91 14.01 8.75
CA ALA A 166 11.23 14.60 10.04
C ALA A 166 11.72 13.54 11.04
N VAL A 167 12.58 13.99 11.96
CA VAL A 167 12.93 13.23 13.16
C VAL A 167 12.30 13.95 14.33
N ALA A 168 11.26 13.37 14.88
CA ALA A 168 10.56 13.91 16.04
C ALA A 168 11.24 13.50 17.34
N GLN A 169 11.17 14.38 18.34
CA GLN A 169 11.66 14.16 19.69
C GLN A 169 10.47 14.06 20.62
N PHE A 170 10.23 12.87 21.18
CA PHE A 170 9.17 12.61 22.16
C PHE A 170 9.76 12.63 23.55
N LYS A 171 9.43 13.64 24.34
CA LYS A 171 9.95 13.83 25.68
C LYS A 171 9.38 12.79 26.64
N LEU A 172 10.26 12.04 27.31
CA LEU A 172 9.85 11.03 28.28
C LEU A 172 9.38 11.65 29.58
N ILE A 173 8.32 11.09 30.14
CA ILE A 173 7.85 11.40 31.47
C ILE A 173 8.64 10.55 32.47
N ARG A 174 9.23 11.20 33.46
CA ARG A 174 9.93 10.52 34.55
C ARG A 174 8.93 9.83 35.48
N ASN A 175 8.99 8.51 35.54
CA ASN A 175 8.18 7.67 36.42
C ASN A 175 8.95 6.39 36.81
N THR A 176 8.31 5.49 37.53
CA THR A 176 8.93 4.22 37.96
C THR A 176 9.51 3.42 36.80
N ASP A 177 8.80 3.36 35.64
CA ASP A 177 9.20 2.54 34.51
C ASP A 177 10.37 3.16 33.71
N SER A 178 10.52 4.49 33.74
CA SER A 178 11.58 5.25 33.04
C SER A 178 12.75 5.64 33.95
N GLU A 179 12.65 5.48 35.27
CA GLU A 179 13.64 5.93 36.24
C GLU A 179 15.06 5.42 35.98
N PHE A 180 15.21 4.21 35.42
CA PHE A 180 16.52 3.66 35.13
C PHE A 180 17.30 4.48 34.09
N LEU A 181 16.61 5.21 33.20
CA LEU A 181 17.21 6.13 32.23
C LEU A 181 17.65 7.42 32.95
N PHE A 182 16.79 7.99 33.78
CA PHE A 182 17.05 9.23 34.49
C PHE A 182 18.10 9.09 35.59
N LYS A 183 18.39 7.87 36.05
CA LYS A 183 19.56 7.60 36.90
C LYS A 183 20.90 7.75 36.18
N LYS A 184 20.90 7.75 34.86
CA LYS A 184 22.10 7.83 34.02
C LYS A 184 22.37 9.23 33.49
N THR A 185 21.39 10.11 33.47
CA THR A 185 21.51 11.48 32.99
C THR A 185 20.63 12.43 33.79
N ALA A 186 21.10 13.66 33.96
CA ALA A 186 20.31 14.76 34.56
C ALA A 186 19.47 15.52 33.50
N ASN A 187 19.71 15.23 32.22
CA ASN A 187 19.06 15.91 31.10
C ASN A 187 17.64 15.36 30.83
N ASP A 188 16.82 16.17 30.18
CA ASP A 188 15.58 15.66 29.58
C ASP A 188 15.90 14.51 28.60
N VAL A 189 15.09 13.45 28.64
CA VAL A 189 15.26 12.26 27.80
C VAL A 189 14.18 12.23 26.73
N TYR A 190 14.56 11.96 25.48
CA TYR A 190 13.65 11.92 24.34
C TYR A 190 13.80 10.62 23.55
N PHE A 191 12.69 10.02 23.10
CA PHE A 191 12.75 9.06 21.99
C PHE A 191 12.85 9.81 20.68
N LEU A 192 13.72 9.31 19.78
CA LEU A 192 13.78 9.77 18.39
C LEU A 192 12.95 8.84 17.51
N ALA A 193 12.00 9.40 16.77
CA ALA A 193 11.24 8.67 15.77
C ALA A 193 11.29 9.40 14.43
N TRP A 194 11.66 8.66 13.38
CA TRP A 194 11.67 9.16 12.03
C TRP A 194 10.33 8.93 11.33
N THR A 195 9.85 9.91 10.58
CA THR A 195 8.62 9.80 9.81
C THR A 195 8.71 10.56 8.49
N THR A 196 8.05 10.02 7.46
CA THR A 196 7.78 10.70 6.18
C THR A 196 6.45 11.44 6.19
N THR A 197 5.65 11.30 7.25
CA THR A 197 4.31 11.90 7.36
C THR A 197 4.19 12.77 8.62
N PRO A 198 4.98 13.86 8.73
CA PRO A 198 5.04 14.67 9.95
C PRO A 198 3.70 15.30 10.36
N TRP A 199 2.78 15.50 9.42
CA TRP A 199 1.43 16.02 9.69
C TRP A 199 0.54 15.07 10.51
N THR A 200 0.93 13.81 10.70
CA THR A 200 0.21 12.86 11.57
C THR A 200 0.68 12.88 13.02
N LEU A 201 1.78 13.57 13.33
CA LEU A 201 2.39 13.57 14.67
C LEU A 201 1.47 14.11 15.78
N HIS A 202 0.64 15.10 15.47
CA HIS A 202 -0.31 15.66 16.44
C HIS A 202 -1.41 14.67 16.89
N SER A 203 -1.60 13.59 16.13
CA SER A 203 -2.51 12.49 16.50
C SER A 203 -1.76 11.25 16.99
N ASN A 204 -0.48 11.39 17.33
CA ASN A 204 0.31 10.26 17.83
C ASN A 204 -0.19 9.82 19.19
N THR A 205 -0.42 8.53 19.36
CA THR A 205 -0.91 7.92 20.60
C THR A 205 0.09 6.96 21.25
N ALA A 206 1.01 6.42 20.46
CA ALA A 206 2.02 5.48 20.94
C ALA A 206 3.23 5.40 20.00
N LEU A 207 4.38 5.02 20.55
CA LEU A 207 5.59 4.65 19.83
C LEU A 207 5.78 3.14 19.91
N ALA A 208 6.05 2.51 18.77
CA ALA A 208 6.39 1.10 18.71
C ALA A 208 7.92 0.91 18.83
N VAL A 209 8.34 0.03 19.71
CA VAL A 209 9.75 -0.34 19.89
C VAL A 209 9.92 -1.85 19.65
N GLY A 210 11.04 -2.23 19.06
CA GLY A 210 11.36 -3.66 18.88
C GLY A 210 11.92 -4.24 20.17
N GLU A 211 11.26 -5.23 20.75
CA GLU A 211 11.63 -5.87 22.02
C GLU A 211 13.10 -6.35 22.04
N LYS A 212 13.56 -6.92 20.91
CA LYS A 212 14.90 -7.49 20.74
C LYS A 212 15.93 -6.52 20.14
N ILE A 213 15.53 -5.29 19.86
CA ILE A 213 16.41 -4.28 19.29
C ILE A 213 17.19 -3.61 20.43
N ASN A 214 18.49 -3.40 20.21
CA ASN A 214 19.33 -2.62 21.11
C ASN A 214 19.15 -1.13 20.81
N TYR A 215 18.98 -0.34 21.84
CA TYR A 215 18.89 1.12 21.80
C TYR A 215 20.03 1.73 22.59
N LEU A 216 20.48 2.89 22.13
CA LEU A 216 21.49 3.69 22.80
C LEU A 216 20.83 4.92 23.43
N LEU A 217 21.13 5.17 24.70
CA LEU A 217 20.91 6.45 25.34
C LEU A 217 22.16 7.30 25.07
N ILE A 218 21.97 8.38 24.36
CA ILE A 218 23.06 9.26 23.88
C ILE A 218 22.85 10.66 24.45
N GLU A 219 23.82 11.18 25.17
CA GLU A 219 23.88 12.58 25.55
C GLU A 219 24.35 13.42 24.37
N THR A 220 23.64 14.50 24.09
CA THR A 220 23.90 15.39 22.97
C THR A 220 23.31 16.78 23.22
N VAL A 221 23.31 17.64 22.24
CA VAL A 221 22.67 18.95 22.27
C VAL A 221 21.49 19.00 21.30
N ASN A 222 20.44 19.69 21.68
CA ASN A 222 19.37 20.01 20.75
C ASN A 222 19.89 21.00 19.73
N ARG A 223 19.83 20.64 18.46
CA ARG A 223 20.40 21.40 17.34
C ARG A 223 19.89 22.84 17.26
N TYR A 224 18.65 23.06 17.63
CA TYR A 224 17.97 24.36 17.47
C TYR A 224 18.08 25.25 18.71
N THR A 225 18.10 24.64 19.90
CA THR A 225 18.09 25.39 21.16
C THR A 225 19.44 25.41 21.86
N GLY A 226 20.39 24.56 21.46
CA GLY A 226 21.68 24.40 22.13
C GLY A 226 21.62 23.72 23.52
N LYS A 227 20.44 23.36 24.00
CA LYS A 227 20.28 22.71 25.32
C LYS A 227 20.84 21.28 25.29
N LEU A 228 21.52 20.90 26.39
CA LEU A 228 21.88 19.50 26.61
C LEU A 228 20.63 18.65 26.80
N ILE A 229 20.59 17.54 26.04
CA ILE A 229 19.51 16.56 26.07
C ILE A 229 20.09 15.15 26.01
N SER A 230 19.31 14.17 26.37
CA SER A 230 19.62 12.77 26.13
C SER A 230 18.59 12.16 25.20
N VAL A 231 19.03 11.39 24.18
CA VAL A 231 18.14 10.83 23.19
C VAL A 231 18.27 9.31 23.12
N LEU A 232 17.16 8.63 22.91
CA LEU A 232 17.09 7.19 22.68
C LEU A 232 16.90 6.93 21.19
N ILE A 233 17.77 6.11 20.64
CA ILE A 233 17.77 5.72 19.22
C ILE A 233 18.19 4.26 19.07
N ALA A 234 17.66 3.54 18.10
CA ALA A 234 18.14 2.19 17.77
C ALA A 234 19.63 2.21 17.41
N LYS A 235 20.40 1.29 18.00
CA LYS A 235 21.88 1.22 17.86
C LYS A 235 22.33 1.24 16.40
N ASP A 236 21.68 0.47 15.55
CA ASP A 236 22.02 0.35 14.12
C ASP A 236 21.78 1.65 13.33
N LEU A 237 20.94 2.54 13.85
CA LEU A 237 20.64 3.84 13.24
C LEU A 237 21.46 4.98 13.83
N ALA A 238 22.14 4.76 14.94
CA ALA A 238 22.83 5.82 15.67
C ALA A 238 23.91 6.51 14.81
N SER A 239 24.70 5.77 14.03
CA SER A 239 25.77 6.31 13.19
C SER A 239 25.28 7.27 12.10
N LYS A 240 24.01 7.16 11.70
CA LYS A 240 23.39 8.08 10.71
C LYS A 240 23.22 9.49 11.28
N TYR A 241 22.96 9.62 12.56
CA TYR A 241 22.74 10.91 13.24
C TYR A 241 23.93 11.35 14.08
N PHE A 242 24.69 10.41 14.60
CA PHE A 242 25.83 10.58 15.46
C PHE A 242 27.05 9.86 14.85
N PRO A 243 27.63 10.39 13.77
CA PRO A 243 28.76 9.75 13.12
C PRO A 243 29.99 9.72 14.06
N PRO A 244 30.78 8.64 14.08
CA PRO A 244 31.88 8.44 15.03
C PRO A 244 32.88 9.61 15.12
N LYS A 245 33.11 10.33 14.04
CA LYS A 245 33.95 11.52 14.00
C LYS A 245 33.50 12.65 14.94
N ASN A 246 32.22 12.68 15.30
CA ASN A 246 31.66 13.70 16.18
C ASN A 246 31.81 13.37 17.67
N ALA A 247 32.24 12.15 18.02
CA ALA A 247 32.45 11.73 19.40
C ALA A 247 33.57 12.51 20.11
N THR A 248 34.47 13.12 19.36
CA THR A 248 35.56 13.94 19.89
C THR A 248 35.18 15.41 20.08
N LEU A 249 34.03 15.83 19.58
CA LEU A 249 33.54 17.20 19.70
C LEU A 249 33.17 17.52 21.17
N GLN A 250 33.47 18.72 21.61
CA GLN A 250 33.13 19.18 22.95
C GLN A 250 31.78 19.87 22.93
N PHE A 251 30.93 19.59 23.94
CA PHE A 251 29.59 20.18 24.06
C PHE A 251 29.61 21.71 24.16
N LYS A 252 30.63 22.26 24.84
CA LYS A 252 30.80 23.71 25.02
C LYS A 252 31.08 24.47 23.72
N ASP A 253 31.60 23.80 22.70
CA ASP A 253 32.02 24.42 21.43
C ASP A 253 30.90 24.30 20.37
N PHE A 254 29.71 23.79 20.75
CA PHE A 254 28.61 23.64 19.83
C PHE A 254 27.91 24.98 19.57
N GLU A 255 27.73 25.30 18.30
CA GLU A 255 26.93 26.44 17.84
C GLU A 255 25.59 25.96 17.27
N THR A 256 24.50 26.62 17.69
CA THR A 256 23.15 26.29 17.23
C THR A 256 23.01 26.33 15.70
N GLY A 257 22.24 25.37 15.18
CA GLY A 257 22.05 25.21 13.72
C GLY A 257 23.08 24.37 13.01
N LYS A 258 24.23 24.05 13.60
CA LYS A 258 25.23 23.15 13.00
C LYS A 258 24.72 21.71 12.95
N ASN A 259 25.15 20.97 11.91
CA ASN A 259 24.80 19.55 11.74
C ASN A 259 25.71 18.59 12.51
N SER A 260 26.90 19.06 12.92
CA SER A 260 27.89 18.24 13.63
C SER A 260 27.59 18.27 15.12
N LEU A 261 26.75 17.35 15.56
CA LEU A 261 26.34 17.25 16.97
C LEU A 261 27.41 16.53 17.79
N PRO A 262 27.95 17.13 18.88
CA PRO A 262 28.74 16.40 19.86
C PRO A 262 27.86 15.35 20.55
N PHE A 263 28.43 14.22 20.91
CA PHE A 263 27.66 13.17 21.57
C PHE A 263 28.52 12.26 22.46
N LYS A 264 27.85 11.64 23.43
CA LYS A 264 28.45 10.61 24.29
C LYS A 264 27.40 9.51 24.53
N ILE A 265 27.75 8.27 24.26
CA ILE A 265 26.90 7.11 24.58
C ILE A 265 26.96 6.89 26.11
N ILE A 266 25.79 6.87 26.75
CA ILE A 266 25.69 6.73 28.21
C ILE A 266 25.27 5.31 28.58
N LEU A 267 24.34 4.70 27.82
CA LEU A 267 23.76 3.40 28.13
C LEU A 267 23.35 2.68 26.83
N GLU A 268 23.51 1.38 26.83
CA GLU A 268 22.89 0.48 25.85
C GLU A 268 21.83 -0.35 26.57
N VAL A 269 20.63 -0.47 25.98
CA VAL A 269 19.47 -1.15 26.57
C VAL A 269 18.61 -1.79 25.48
N THR A 270 18.04 -2.95 25.77
CA THR A 270 17.12 -3.66 24.87
C THR A 270 15.71 -3.09 24.97
N GLY A 271 14.95 -3.18 23.88
CA GLY A 271 13.63 -2.57 23.77
C GLY A 271 12.56 -3.14 24.71
N ASP A 272 12.76 -4.36 25.24
CA ASP A 272 11.88 -4.96 26.26
C ASP A 272 11.75 -4.09 27.52
N LYS A 273 12.77 -3.27 27.83
CA LYS A 273 12.78 -2.35 28.97
C LYS A 273 11.92 -1.10 28.79
N PHE A 274 11.41 -0.85 27.59
CA PHE A 274 10.63 0.36 27.29
C PHE A 274 9.11 0.17 27.44
N LYS A 275 8.68 -1.01 27.82
CA LYS A 275 7.26 -1.28 28.07
C LYS A 275 6.70 -0.33 29.11
N ASN A 276 5.54 0.27 28.84
CA ASN A 276 4.81 1.21 29.70
C ASN A 276 5.49 2.57 29.96
N ILE A 277 6.63 2.86 29.33
CA ILE A 277 7.21 4.21 29.41
C ILE A 277 6.25 5.20 28.73
N ARG A 278 6.02 6.32 29.39
CA ARG A 278 5.15 7.41 28.90
C ARG A 278 5.98 8.58 28.39
N TYR A 279 5.40 9.33 27.45
CA TYR A 279 5.98 10.55 26.89
C TYR A 279 4.91 11.63 26.72
N GLU A 280 5.35 12.90 26.57
CA GLU A 280 4.51 14.06 26.26
C GLU A 280 4.22 14.15 24.77
#